data_680040b8b4af16b28a11e0d6b9aa4a1e
#
_entry.id   680040b8b4af16b28a11e0d6b9aa4a1e
#
_cell.length_a   1.000
_cell.length_b   1.000
_cell.length_c   1.000
_cell.angle_alpha   90.00
_cell.angle_beta   90.00
_cell.angle_gamma   90.00
#
_symmetry.space_group_name_H-M   'P 1'
#
loop_
_entity.id
_entity.type
_entity.pdbx_description
1 polymer ?
#
loop_
_entity_poly.entity_id
_entity_poly.type
_entity_poly.pdbx_seq_one_letter_code
_entity_poly.pdbx_strand_id
1 'polypeptide(L)'
;MKESHFFAHLARMKLIQRWPLMRSVSPENVSEHSLQVAFVAHALALIKNKKFGGNLNPERIAILAMYHDSSEVLTGDLPTPVKYYNPEISKEYKKIEAAAEQKLLSMLPEEFQDDFAPYLLSHSCLLYTSPSPRDTRES
;
A
#
# COMPACT_ATOMS: atom_id res chain seq x y z
N MET A 1 -21.49 -16.61 7.09
CA MET A 1 -20.17 -15.98 7.15
C MET A 1 -20.02 -15.25 8.47
N LYS A 2 -18.89 -15.42 9.14
CA LYS A 2 -18.64 -14.71 10.38
C LYS A 2 -18.52 -13.21 10.12
N GLU A 3 -18.93 -12.41 11.09
CA GLU A 3 -18.72 -10.97 11.04
C GLU A 3 -17.24 -10.67 10.87
N SER A 4 -16.94 -9.70 10.02
CA SER A 4 -15.58 -9.26 9.80
C SER A 4 -15.51 -7.75 9.93
N HIS A 5 -14.52 -7.27 10.68
CA HIS A 5 -14.28 -5.85 10.85
C HIS A 5 -13.33 -5.28 9.80
N PHE A 6 -12.82 -6.11 8.90
CA PHE A 6 -11.85 -5.70 7.89
C PHE A 6 -12.36 -4.54 7.05
N PHE A 7 -13.55 -4.68 6.48
CA PHE A 7 -14.08 -3.64 5.59
C PHE A 7 -14.47 -2.38 6.35
N ALA A 8 -14.90 -2.52 7.59
CA ALA A 8 -15.16 -1.37 8.44
C ALA A 8 -13.88 -0.57 8.69
N HIS A 9 -12.78 -1.25 8.96
CA HIS A 9 -11.47 -0.60 9.11
C HIS A 9 -10.98 -0.02 7.80
N LEU A 10 -11.09 -0.77 6.70
CA LEU A 10 -10.65 -0.30 5.39
C LEU A 10 -11.41 0.98 4.98
N ALA A 11 -12.70 1.05 5.28
CA ALA A 11 -13.51 2.22 4.98
C ALA A 11 -13.02 3.47 5.71
N ARG A 12 -12.25 3.32 6.79
CA ARG A 12 -11.68 4.44 7.53
C ARG A 12 -10.53 5.13 6.81
N MET A 13 -10.04 4.57 5.69
CA MET A 13 -9.00 5.22 4.89
C MET A 13 -9.41 6.63 4.48
N LYS A 14 -10.69 6.85 4.24
CA LYS A 14 -11.21 8.18 3.90
C LYS A 14 -11.11 9.20 5.04
N LEU A 15 -10.89 8.73 6.26
CA LEU A 15 -10.77 9.56 7.45
C LEU A 15 -9.31 9.92 7.76
N ILE A 16 -8.35 9.27 7.09
CA ILE A 16 -6.93 9.47 7.33
C ILE A 16 -6.44 10.55 6.38
N GLN A 17 -6.09 11.71 6.91
CA GLN A 17 -5.55 12.82 6.13
C GLN A 17 -4.10 12.54 5.78
N ARG A 18 -3.74 12.81 4.52
CA ARG A 18 -2.35 12.74 4.09
C ARG A 18 -1.66 14.06 4.46
N TRP A 19 -0.41 13.91 4.92
CA TRP A 19 0.41 15.07 5.31
C TRP A 19 -0.27 15.93 6.38
N PRO A 20 -0.79 15.32 7.47
CA PRO A 20 -1.58 16.07 8.46
C PRO A 20 -0.78 17.17 9.16
N LEU A 21 0.55 17.04 9.19
CA LEU A 21 1.46 18.02 9.80
C LEU A 21 2.14 18.91 8.76
N MET A 22 1.80 18.74 7.47
CA MET A 22 2.39 19.48 6.36
C MET A 22 1.37 20.42 5.75
N ARG A 23 1.85 21.56 5.27
CA ARG A 23 0.98 22.50 4.56
C ARG A 23 0.63 21.94 3.19
N SER A 24 -0.65 21.87 2.88
CA SER A 24 -1.10 21.43 1.57
C SER A 24 -2.12 22.41 1.01
N VAL A 25 -2.17 22.52 -0.33
CA VAL A 25 -3.09 23.40 -1.03
C VAL A 25 -4.52 22.87 -0.93
N SER A 26 -4.70 21.56 -1.01
CA SER A 26 -5.99 20.93 -0.84
C SER A 26 -5.85 19.68 0.02
N PRO A 27 -6.80 19.44 0.95
CA PRO A 27 -6.77 18.23 1.76
C PRO A 27 -6.90 16.99 0.89
N GLU A 28 -6.15 15.96 1.21
CA GLU A 28 -6.23 14.66 0.55
C GLU A 28 -6.25 13.58 1.62
N ASN A 29 -7.16 12.63 1.51
CA ASN A 29 -7.18 11.49 2.42
C ASN A 29 -6.51 10.27 1.76
N VAL A 30 -6.22 9.25 2.59
CA VAL A 30 -5.52 8.07 2.13
C VAL A 30 -6.32 7.29 1.09
N SER A 31 -7.66 7.29 1.20
CA SER A 31 -8.52 6.62 0.22
C SER A 31 -8.38 7.24 -1.17
N GLU A 32 -8.45 8.57 -1.26
CA GLU A 32 -8.27 9.30 -2.52
C GLU A 32 -6.88 9.07 -3.09
N HIS A 33 -5.87 9.15 -2.24
CA HIS A 33 -4.49 8.90 -2.65
C HIS A 33 -4.32 7.50 -3.24
N SER A 34 -4.83 6.48 -2.54
CA SER A 34 -4.69 5.10 -3.00
C SER A 34 -5.36 4.87 -4.35
N LEU A 35 -6.52 5.50 -4.59
CA LEU A 35 -7.19 5.42 -5.88
C LEU A 35 -6.36 6.08 -6.98
N GLN A 36 -5.82 7.27 -6.72
CA GLN A 36 -4.98 7.97 -7.69
C GLN A 36 -3.71 7.19 -8.00
N VAL A 37 -3.08 6.62 -6.99
CA VAL A 37 -1.89 5.79 -7.18
C VAL A 37 -2.22 4.57 -8.03
N ALA A 38 -3.38 3.95 -7.81
CA ALA A 38 -3.80 2.79 -8.59
C ALA A 38 -3.98 3.13 -10.07
N PHE A 39 -4.60 4.28 -10.38
CA PHE A 39 -4.75 4.73 -11.76
C PHE A 39 -3.40 4.92 -12.43
N VAL A 40 -2.48 5.60 -11.77
CA VAL A 40 -1.15 5.88 -12.32
C VAL A 40 -0.35 4.58 -12.48
N ALA A 41 -0.37 3.71 -11.48
CA ALA A 41 0.37 2.46 -11.50
C ALA A 41 -0.10 1.55 -12.63
N HIS A 42 -1.42 1.47 -12.84
CA HIS A 42 -1.99 0.70 -13.95
C HIS A 42 -1.51 1.24 -15.29
N ALA A 43 -1.58 2.56 -15.48
CA ALA A 43 -1.14 3.18 -16.71
C ALA A 43 0.36 2.98 -16.97
N LEU A 44 1.18 3.13 -15.93
CA LEU A 44 2.63 2.93 -16.05
C LEU A 44 2.97 1.49 -16.43
N ALA A 45 2.27 0.51 -15.87
CA ALA A 45 2.48 -0.89 -16.21
C ALA A 45 2.17 -1.16 -17.68
N LEU A 46 1.06 -0.59 -18.18
CA LEU A 46 0.70 -0.72 -19.61
C LEU A 46 1.74 -0.07 -20.51
N ILE A 47 2.22 1.10 -20.15
CA ILE A 47 3.25 1.81 -20.92
C ILE A 47 4.55 1.00 -20.94
N LYS A 48 4.94 0.47 -19.78
CA LYS A 48 6.14 -0.37 -19.69
C LYS A 48 6.05 -1.57 -20.62
N ASN A 49 4.91 -2.24 -20.63
CA ASN A 49 4.72 -3.43 -21.45
C ASN A 49 4.74 -3.10 -22.95
N LYS A 50 4.05 -2.05 -23.34
CA LYS A 50 3.89 -1.73 -24.77
C LYS A 50 5.08 -1.01 -25.37
N LYS A 51 5.72 -0.12 -24.63
CA LYS A 51 6.75 0.74 -25.16
C LYS A 51 8.18 0.32 -24.79
N PHE A 52 8.34 -0.45 -23.72
CA PHE A 52 9.65 -0.80 -23.21
C PHE A 52 9.84 -2.31 -23.03
N GLY A 53 8.97 -3.10 -23.63
CA GLY A 53 9.13 -4.55 -23.65
C GLY A 53 8.98 -5.23 -22.28
N GLY A 54 8.24 -4.60 -21.37
CA GLY A 54 8.02 -5.18 -20.06
C GLY A 54 7.02 -6.35 -20.09
N ASN A 55 6.97 -7.10 -19.00
CA ASN A 55 6.08 -8.24 -18.84
C ASN A 55 5.38 -8.17 -17.47
N LEU A 56 4.81 -7.01 -17.15
CA LEU A 56 4.11 -6.77 -15.90
C LEU A 56 2.64 -7.19 -16.05
N ASN A 57 2.01 -7.51 -14.91
CA ASN A 57 0.58 -7.75 -14.83
C ASN A 57 -0.10 -6.45 -14.39
N PRO A 58 -0.73 -5.68 -15.31
CA PRO A 58 -1.25 -4.36 -14.96
C PRO A 58 -2.38 -4.39 -13.94
N GLU A 59 -3.27 -5.38 -14.03
CA GLU A 59 -4.38 -5.50 -13.08
C GLU A 59 -3.87 -5.79 -11.67
N ARG A 60 -2.89 -6.69 -11.55
CA ARG A 60 -2.30 -7.01 -10.26
C ARG A 60 -1.61 -5.79 -9.64
N ILE A 61 -0.89 -5.03 -10.47
CA ILE A 61 -0.21 -3.82 -10.01
C ILE A 61 -1.20 -2.79 -9.52
N ALA A 62 -2.32 -2.63 -10.22
CA ALA A 62 -3.38 -1.71 -9.79
C ALA A 62 -3.94 -2.11 -8.41
N ILE A 63 -4.20 -3.39 -8.21
CA ILE A 63 -4.74 -3.87 -6.93
C ILE A 63 -3.71 -3.71 -5.81
N LEU A 64 -2.44 -4.01 -6.07
CA LEU A 64 -1.37 -3.77 -5.09
C LEU A 64 -1.33 -2.31 -4.66
N ALA A 65 -1.46 -1.41 -5.64
CA ALA A 65 -1.46 0.02 -5.36
C ALA A 65 -2.68 0.46 -4.52
N MET A 66 -3.84 -0.14 -4.78
CA MET A 66 -5.05 0.16 -4.00
C MET A 66 -4.86 -0.13 -2.51
N TYR A 67 -4.15 -1.20 -2.18
CA TYR A 67 -4.00 -1.65 -0.80
C TYR A 67 -2.69 -1.21 -0.13
N HIS A 68 -1.79 -0.53 -0.87
CA HIS A 68 -0.43 -0.30 -0.37
C HIS A 68 -0.37 0.51 0.93
N ASP A 69 -1.34 1.39 1.16
CA ASP A 69 -1.40 2.21 2.38
C ASP A 69 -2.53 1.77 3.32
N SER A 70 -3.09 0.57 3.13
CA SER A 70 -4.23 0.12 3.94
C SER A 70 -3.90 0.01 5.43
N SER A 71 -2.66 -0.28 5.78
CA SER A 71 -2.25 -0.37 7.18
C SER A 71 -2.38 0.96 7.93
N GLU A 72 -2.45 2.07 7.22
CA GLU A 72 -2.58 3.39 7.84
C GLU A 72 -3.89 3.58 8.59
N VAL A 73 -4.90 2.73 8.35
CA VAL A 73 -6.12 2.76 9.17
C VAL A 73 -5.83 2.42 10.63
N LEU A 74 -4.71 1.77 10.89
CA LEU A 74 -4.27 1.42 12.24
C LEU A 74 -3.12 2.31 12.71
N THR A 75 -2.20 2.69 11.82
CA THR A 75 -1.01 3.45 12.19
C THR A 75 -1.16 4.97 12.03
N GLY A 76 -2.09 5.42 11.18
CA GLY A 76 -2.15 6.80 10.74
C GLY A 76 -1.07 7.12 9.72
N ASP A 77 -1.21 8.25 9.03
CA ASP A 77 -0.21 8.70 8.07
C ASP A 77 0.84 9.57 8.77
N LEU A 78 2.10 9.21 8.59
CA LEU A 78 3.22 10.04 9.05
C LEU A 78 3.94 10.62 7.83
N PRO A 79 4.33 11.90 7.87
CA PRO A 79 5.12 12.49 6.79
C PRO A 79 6.43 11.72 6.59
N THR A 80 6.85 11.60 5.33
CA THR A 80 8.08 10.87 4.99
C THR A 80 9.30 11.37 5.77
N PRO A 81 9.51 12.69 5.98
CA PRO A 81 10.63 13.13 6.78
C PRO A 81 10.65 12.59 8.21
N VAL A 82 9.47 12.33 8.78
CA VAL A 82 9.37 11.75 10.13
C VAL A 82 9.66 10.27 10.09
N LYS A 83 9.07 9.55 9.10
CA LYS A 83 9.26 8.10 8.95
C LYS A 83 10.72 7.72 8.79
N TYR A 84 11.47 8.51 8.06
CA TYR A 84 12.84 8.19 7.66
C TYR A 84 13.87 9.15 8.25
N TYR A 85 13.56 9.69 9.44
CA TYR A 85 14.45 10.65 10.11
C TYR A 85 15.83 10.04 10.37
N ASN A 86 15.87 8.79 10.82
CA ASN A 86 17.11 8.05 10.96
C ASN A 86 16.86 6.55 10.77
N PRO A 87 17.92 5.73 10.59
CA PRO A 87 17.76 4.30 10.36
C PRO A 87 17.01 3.55 11.46
N GLU A 88 17.16 3.98 12.71
CA GLU A 88 16.48 3.31 13.82
C GLU A 88 14.97 3.56 13.79
N ILE A 89 14.57 4.79 13.56
CA ILE A 89 13.15 5.15 13.43
C ILE A 89 12.54 4.44 12.24
N SER A 90 13.23 4.43 11.10
CA SER A 90 12.77 3.75 9.90
C SER A 90 12.56 2.27 10.14
N LYS A 91 13.49 1.61 10.80
CA LYS A 91 13.41 0.19 11.12
C LYS A 91 12.22 -0.11 12.02
N GLU A 92 12.05 0.67 13.08
CA GLU A 92 10.92 0.47 14.01
C GLU A 92 9.59 0.77 13.35
N TYR A 93 9.52 1.79 12.51
CA TYR A 93 8.30 2.10 11.78
C TYR A 93 7.89 0.96 10.84
N LYS A 94 8.85 0.34 10.15
CA LYS A 94 8.58 -0.80 9.28
C LYS A 94 8.03 -1.99 10.06
N LYS A 95 8.49 -2.21 11.28
CA LYS A 95 7.93 -3.24 12.16
C LYS A 95 6.48 -2.95 12.52
N ILE A 96 6.17 -1.69 12.81
CA ILE A 96 4.82 -1.26 13.13
C ILE A 96 3.91 -1.46 11.91
N GLU A 97 4.37 -1.08 10.73
CA GLU A 97 3.62 -1.31 9.49
C GLU A 97 3.33 -2.79 9.26
N ALA A 98 4.36 -3.63 9.44
CA ALA A 98 4.20 -5.07 9.25
C ALA A 98 3.19 -5.65 10.24
N ALA A 99 3.24 -5.23 11.49
CA ALA A 99 2.29 -5.66 12.51
C ALA A 99 0.86 -5.22 12.17
N ALA A 100 0.71 -4.00 11.67
CA ALA A 100 -0.60 -3.48 11.26
C ALA A 100 -1.16 -4.25 10.07
N GLU A 101 -0.31 -4.59 9.10
CA GLU A 101 -0.72 -5.40 7.94
C GLU A 101 -1.22 -6.78 8.38
N GLN A 102 -0.49 -7.42 9.28
CA GLN A 102 -0.90 -8.72 9.83
C GLN A 102 -2.22 -8.60 10.61
N LYS A 103 -2.38 -7.54 11.36
CA LYS A 103 -3.61 -7.30 12.12
C LYS A 103 -4.80 -7.16 11.19
N LEU A 104 -4.67 -6.38 10.12
CA LEU A 104 -5.73 -6.22 9.12
C LEU A 104 -6.07 -7.56 8.48
N LEU A 105 -5.05 -8.32 8.08
CA LEU A 105 -5.25 -9.61 7.47
C LEU A 105 -6.02 -10.55 8.40
N SER A 106 -5.70 -10.53 9.69
CA SER A 106 -6.36 -11.37 10.68
C SER A 106 -7.84 -11.06 10.88
N MET A 107 -8.29 -9.87 10.48
CA MET A 107 -9.70 -9.48 10.57
C MET A 107 -10.56 -10.12 9.49
N LEU A 108 -9.95 -10.63 8.42
CA LEU A 108 -10.68 -11.33 7.37
C LEU A 108 -11.01 -12.75 7.81
N PRO A 109 -12.13 -13.31 7.30
CA PRO A 109 -12.38 -14.75 7.47
C PRO A 109 -11.20 -15.54 6.95
N GLU A 110 -10.87 -16.63 7.63
CA GLU A 110 -9.68 -17.43 7.31
C GLU A 110 -9.64 -17.86 5.84
N GLU A 111 -10.80 -18.17 5.28
CA GLU A 111 -10.91 -18.63 3.90
C GLU A 111 -10.48 -17.59 2.87
N PHE A 112 -10.46 -16.29 3.24
CA PHE A 112 -10.07 -15.20 2.34
C PHE A 112 -8.68 -14.67 2.60
N GLN A 113 -8.02 -15.08 3.68
CA GLN A 113 -6.73 -14.51 4.05
C GLN A 113 -5.66 -14.75 2.99
N ASP A 114 -5.66 -15.93 2.38
CA ASP A 114 -4.69 -16.24 1.32
C ASP A 114 -4.89 -15.38 0.08
N ASP A 115 -6.13 -15.01 -0.21
CA ASP A 115 -6.43 -14.16 -1.36
C ASP A 115 -5.95 -12.71 -1.16
N PHE A 116 -6.03 -12.22 0.08
CA PHE A 116 -5.67 -10.83 0.39
C PHE A 116 -4.21 -10.67 0.80
N ALA A 117 -3.58 -11.71 1.31
CA ALA A 117 -2.21 -11.61 1.82
C ALA A 117 -1.22 -11.02 0.79
N PRO A 118 -1.26 -11.41 -0.49
CA PRO A 118 -0.34 -10.83 -1.47
C PRO A 118 -0.46 -9.31 -1.64
N TYR A 119 -1.61 -8.75 -1.31
CA TYR A 119 -1.87 -7.32 -1.49
C TYR A 119 -1.71 -6.52 -0.20
N LEU A 120 -1.88 -7.17 0.95
CA LEU A 120 -1.79 -6.49 2.25
C LEU A 120 -0.39 -6.56 2.85
N LEU A 121 0.34 -7.64 2.61
CA LEU A 121 1.69 -7.84 3.16
C LEU A 121 2.72 -7.30 2.18
N SER A 122 3.08 -6.03 2.35
CA SER A 122 3.85 -5.28 1.35
C SER A 122 5.28 -5.77 1.14
N HIS A 123 5.94 -6.27 2.18
CA HIS A 123 7.37 -6.56 2.08
C HIS A 123 7.73 -7.80 1.26
N SER A 124 6.88 -8.82 1.29
CA SER A 124 7.18 -10.06 0.56
C SER A 124 6.65 -10.04 -0.87
N CYS A 125 5.59 -9.27 -1.14
CA CYS A 125 4.89 -9.37 -2.41
C CYS A 125 5.36 -8.36 -3.46
N LEU A 126 5.67 -7.13 -3.04
CA LEU A 126 6.13 -6.09 -3.98
C LEU A 126 7.47 -6.43 -4.61
N LEU A 127 8.36 -7.09 -3.86
CA LEU A 127 9.68 -7.45 -4.35
C LEU A 127 9.64 -8.52 -5.43
N TYR A 128 8.67 -9.42 -5.37
CA TYR A 128 8.65 -10.58 -6.28
C TYR A 128 7.66 -10.44 -7.41
N THR A 129 6.62 -9.64 -7.24
CA THR A 129 5.52 -9.60 -8.21
C THR A 129 5.40 -8.29 -8.97
N SER A 130 6.01 -7.24 -8.48
CA SER A 130 5.97 -5.92 -9.09
C SER A 130 7.27 -5.19 -8.77
N PRO A 131 8.35 -5.49 -9.52
CA PRO A 131 9.60 -4.79 -9.29
C PRO A 131 9.41 -3.29 -9.41
N SER A 132 9.94 -2.56 -8.45
CA SER A 132 9.96 -1.11 -8.54
C SER A 132 10.95 -0.71 -9.63
N PRO A 133 10.90 0.55 -10.09
CA PRO A 133 11.94 1.04 -11.01
C PRO A 133 13.35 0.89 -10.45
N ARG A 134 13.50 0.89 -9.12
CA ARG A 134 14.82 0.65 -8.51
C ARG A 134 15.27 -0.78 -8.70
N ASP A 135 14.34 -1.73 -8.53
CA ASP A 135 14.67 -3.15 -8.66
C ASP A 135 15.06 -3.47 -10.10
N THR A 136 14.39 -2.87 -11.07
CA THR A 136 14.73 -3.09 -12.48
C THR A 136 16.08 -2.53 -12.86
N ARG A 137 16.61 -1.55 -12.14
CA ARG A 137 17.95 -1.02 -12.38
C ARG A 137 19.04 -1.94 -11.88
N GLU A 138 18.73 -2.75 -10.89
CA GLU A 138 19.69 -3.66 -10.28
C GLU A 138 19.76 -5.00 -10.97
N SER A 139 18.76 -5.31 -11.76
CA SER A 139 18.67 -6.59 -12.45
C SER A 139 19.42 -6.60 -13.77
#